data_84c2600241d0ca01960e7cdfda804fc6
#
_entry.id   84c2600241d0ca01960e7cdfda804fc6
#
_cell.length_a   1.000
_cell.length_b   1.000
_cell.length_c   1.000
_cell.angle_alpha   90.00
_cell.angle_beta   90.00
_cell.angle_gamma   90.00
#
_symmetry.space_group_name_H-M   'P 1'
#
loop_
_entity.id
_entity.type
_entity.pdbx_description
1 polymer ?
#
loop_
_entity_poly.entity_id
_entity_poly.type
_entity_poly.pdbx_seq_one_letter_code
_entity_poly.pdbx_strand_id
1 'polypeptide(L)'
;KAEPELFDKYPEIYKEVPAVVRTQRKPKRPLPKGANTICCTFKRFRAFYNWCIERGYTQNNPFANFKGIGTEKYGRPYYISVAEVEKIADFDLSANPALAVQRDIFVFQCLIGCRVSDLMRMTNDSVIDGAVEYIPDKTKGERPEVLRVPLNNRAKEILSRYADSKKGNKLLPFISPQKYNDAIKKIFTQCGITRIVTVLNPTTGNEEKRPINEIASSHLARRTFIGNIYKEVKDPNLVGALSGHKEGSKAFARYRDIDEEMKQD
;
A
#
# COMPACT_ATOMS: atom_id res chain seq x y z
N LYS A 1 -11.73 -17.27 -11.26
CA LYS A 1 -11.00 -17.76 -12.45
C LYS A 1 -11.92 -17.87 -13.67
N ALA A 2 -13.18 -18.25 -13.49
CA ALA A 2 -14.17 -18.44 -14.56
C ALA A 2 -14.88 -17.16 -15.02
N GLU A 3 -14.57 -16.00 -14.46
CA GLU A 3 -15.30 -14.75 -14.75
C GLU A 3 -15.18 -14.30 -16.22
N PRO A 4 -14.04 -14.45 -16.93
CA PRO A 4 -13.99 -14.19 -18.36
C PRO A 4 -14.85 -15.14 -19.21
N GLU A 5 -14.97 -16.39 -18.80
CA GLU A 5 -15.82 -17.39 -19.47
C GLU A 5 -17.29 -17.08 -19.26
N LEU A 6 -17.67 -16.58 -18.09
CA LEU A 6 -19.04 -16.16 -17.78
C LEU A 6 -19.46 -14.95 -18.62
N PHE A 7 -18.53 -14.05 -18.95
CA PHE A 7 -18.79 -12.92 -19.83
C PHE A 7 -19.21 -13.36 -21.22
N ASP A 8 -18.60 -14.40 -21.74
CA ASP A 8 -18.93 -14.95 -23.04
C ASP A 8 -20.21 -15.83 -22.99
N LYS A 9 -20.44 -16.52 -21.86
CA LYS A 9 -21.55 -17.42 -21.65
C LYS A 9 -22.89 -16.70 -21.39
N TYR A 10 -22.84 -15.53 -20.73
CA TYR A 10 -24.02 -14.76 -20.35
C TYR A 10 -23.92 -13.30 -20.85
N PRO A 11 -23.85 -13.09 -22.17
CA PRO A 11 -23.66 -11.75 -22.73
C PRO A 11 -24.80 -10.79 -22.38
N GLU A 12 -26.04 -11.30 -22.18
CA GLU A 12 -27.19 -10.53 -21.76
C GLU A 12 -27.00 -9.86 -20.39
N ILE A 13 -26.42 -10.57 -19.42
CA ILE A 13 -26.16 -10.06 -18.07
C ILE A 13 -25.11 -8.95 -18.13
N TYR A 14 -24.10 -9.08 -18.98
CA TYR A 14 -23.03 -8.12 -19.11
C TYR A 14 -23.34 -6.97 -20.09
N LYS A 15 -24.30 -7.16 -21.02
CA LYS A 15 -24.81 -6.08 -21.87
C LYS A 15 -25.68 -5.10 -21.10
N GLU A 16 -26.43 -5.58 -20.14
CA GLU A 16 -27.30 -4.80 -19.28
C GLU A 16 -26.60 -4.20 -18.07
N VAL A 17 -25.32 -4.44 -17.87
CA VAL A 17 -24.53 -3.60 -16.95
C VAL A 17 -24.61 -2.17 -17.50
N PRO A 18 -25.50 -1.35 -16.93
CA PRO A 18 -26.15 -0.31 -17.72
C PRO A 18 -25.18 0.76 -18.10
N ALA A 19 -25.55 1.44 -19.11
CA ALA A 19 -25.11 2.78 -19.46
C ALA A 19 -25.19 3.85 -18.34
N VAL A 20 -25.78 3.57 -17.21
CA VAL A 20 -25.56 4.27 -15.91
C VAL A 20 -24.09 4.20 -15.51
N VAL A 21 -23.36 3.27 -16.03
CA VAL A 21 -21.91 3.29 -16.05
C VAL A 21 -21.46 4.44 -16.94
N ARG A 22 -21.68 5.64 -16.41
CA ARG A 22 -20.86 6.81 -16.70
C ARG A 22 -20.15 6.79 -18.04
N THR A 23 -20.88 7.19 -18.98
CA THR A 23 -20.66 8.19 -20.02
C THR A 23 -19.35 8.19 -20.80
N GLN A 24 -18.27 7.52 -20.49
CA GLN A 24 -17.06 7.69 -21.32
C GLN A 24 -16.05 6.54 -21.33
N ARG A 25 -16.30 5.41 -20.69
CA ARG A 25 -15.38 4.27 -20.77
C ARG A 25 -16.11 3.06 -21.34
N LYS A 26 -15.62 2.56 -22.47
CA LYS A 26 -16.05 1.25 -22.98
C LYS A 26 -15.95 0.22 -21.86
N PRO A 27 -16.96 -0.60 -21.60
CA PRO A 27 -16.87 -1.67 -20.61
C PRO A 27 -15.69 -2.58 -20.96
N LYS A 28 -14.80 -2.78 -19.99
CA LYS A 28 -13.67 -3.68 -20.17
C LYS A 28 -14.11 -5.09 -19.83
N ARG A 29 -13.68 -6.05 -20.65
CA ARG A 29 -13.86 -7.47 -20.32
C ARG A 29 -13.33 -7.75 -18.90
N PRO A 30 -14.08 -8.50 -18.06
CA PRO A 30 -13.62 -8.87 -16.73
C PRO A 30 -12.32 -9.66 -16.78
N LEU A 31 -11.40 -9.35 -15.87
CA LEU A 31 -10.16 -10.10 -15.71
C LEU A 31 -10.31 -11.13 -14.58
N PRO A 32 -9.61 -12.28 -14.66
CA PRO A 32 -9.60 -13.28 -13.59
C PRO A 32 -9.21 -12.63 -12.26
N LYS A 33 -9.99 -12.89 -11.22
CA LYS A 33 -9.66 -12.44 -9.86
C LYS A 33 -8.59 -13.31 -9.24
N GLY A 34 -7.67 -12.68 -8.54
CA GLY A 34 -6.64 -13.39 -7.78
C GLY A 34 -7.24 -14.17 -6.59
N ALA A 35 -6.55 -15.24 -6.17
CA ALA A 35 -6.99 -16.14 -5.11
C ALA A 35 -7.34 -15.40 -3.80
N ASN A 36 -6.55 -14.39 -3.41
CA ASN A 36 -6.82 -13.59 -2.21
C ASN A 36 -8.11 -12.77 -2.33
N THR A 37 -8.40 -12.22 -3.52
CA THR A 37 -9.65 -11.48 -3.77
C THR A 37 -10.84 -12.41 -3.65
N ILE A 38 -10.76 -13.61 -4.23
CA ILE A 38 -11.79 -14.63 -4.14
C ILE A 38 -12.01 -15.03 -2.66
N CYS A 39 -10.93 -15.32 -1.94
CA CYS A 39 -10.98 -15.66 -0.52
C CYS A 39 -11.67 -14.56 0.32
N CYS A 40 -11.31 -13.29 0.12
CA CYS A 40 -11.94 -12.14 0.79
C CYS A 40 -13.43 -12.03 0.44
N THR A 41 -13.81 -12.25 -0.83
CA THR A 41 -15.22 -12.19 -1.26
C THR A 41 -16.04 -13.26 -0.54
N PHE A 42 -15.54 -14.49 -0.47
CA PHE A 42 -16.23 -15.56 0.25
C PHE A 42 -16.31 -15.32 1.76
N LYS A 43 -15.28 -14.77 2.39
CA LYS A 43 -15.33 -14.37 3.81
C LYS A 43 -16.45 -13.36 4.08
N ARG A 44 -16.59 -12.34 3.22
CA ARG A 44 -17.66 -11.34 3.33
C ARG A 44 -19.02 -11.95 3.11
N PHE A 45 -19.13 -12.84 2.13
CA PHE A 45 -20.38 -13.52 1.81
C PHE A 45 -20.82 -14.45 2.95
N ARG A 46 -19.89 -15.19 3.56
CA ARG A 46 -20.17 -15.99 4.76
C ARG A 46 -20.61 -15.12 5.93
N ALA A 47 -19.94 -13.99 6.19
CA ALA A 47 -20.34 -13.07 7.24
C ALA A 47 -21.77 -12.53 7.02
N PHE A 48 -22.12 -12.21 5.79
CA PHE A 48 -23.47 -11.77 5.42
C PHE A 48 -24.50 -12.87 5.69
N TYR A 49 -24.26 -14.11 5.26
CA TYR A 49 -25.18 -15.22 5.53
C TYR A 49 -25.34 -15.52 7.01
N ASN A 50 -24.25 -15.49 7.78
CA ASN A 50 -24.32 -15.67 9.23
C ASN A 50 -25.21 -14.58 9.86
N TRP A 51 -25.05 -13.33 9.44
CA TRP A 51 -25.90 -12.24 9.90
C TRP A 51 -27.38 -12.47 9.51
N CYS A 52 -27.68 -12.96 8.29
CA CYS A 52 -29.05 -13.29 7.88
C CYS A 52 -29.66 -14.37 8.74
N ILE A 53 -28.88 -15.41 9.10
CA ILE A 53 -29.32 -16.51 9.97
C ILE A 53 -29.60 -15.97 11.38
N GLU A 54 -28.68 -15.20 11.96
CA GLU A 54 -28.84 -14.59 13.29
C GLU A 54 -30.07 -13.69 13.39
N ARG A 55 -30.44 -13.02 12.27
CA ARG A 55 -31.63 -12.17 12.19
C ARG A 55 -32.91 -12.90 11.82
N GLY A 56 -32.85 -14.21 11.59
CA GLY A 56 -34.00 -15.02 11.22
C GLY A 56 -34.49 -14.86 9.78
N TYR A 57 -33.71 -14.19 8.91
CA TYR A 57 -34.10 -13.99 7.49
C TYR A 57 -34.00 -15.28 6.68
N THR A 58 -33.21 -16.24 7.12
CA THR A 58 -33.09 -17.56 6.51
C THR A 58 -32.56 -18.55 7.52
N GLN A 59 -32.93 -19.84 7.34
CA GLN A 59 -32.33 -20.95 8.07
C GLN A 59 -31.31 -21.72 7.20
N ASN A 60 -31.23 -21.38 5.92
CA ASN A 60 -30.31 -22.03 4.99
C ASN A 60 -28.91 -21.47 5.15
N ASN A 61 -27.95 -22.36 5.47
CA ASN A 61 -26.52 -21.99 5.55
C ASN A 61 -25.76 -22.68 4.39
N PRO A 62 -25.54 -21.99 3.26
CA PRO A 62 -24.81 -22.54 2.12
C PRO A 62 -23.35 -22.84 2.44
N PHE A 63 -22.84 -22.38 3.58
CA PHE A 63 -21.45 -22.57 4.03
C PHE A 63 -21.32 -23.70 5.07
N ALA A 64 -22.41 -24.39 5.50
CA ALA A 64 -22.35 -25.41 6.53
C ALA A 64 -21.38 -26.55 6.15
N ASN A 65 -21.45 -27.01 4.91
CA ASN A 65 -20.60 -28.07 4.38
C ASN A 65 -19.49 -27.58 3.46
N PHE A 66 -19.27 -26.25 3.39
CA PHE A 66 -18.28 -25.64 2.51
C PHE A 66 -16.93 -25.55 3.20
N LYS A 67 -15.97 -26.37 2.79
CA LYS A 67 -14.61 -26.40 3.38
C LYS A 67 -13.76 -25.13 3.11
N GLY A 68 -14.28 -24.20 2.31
CA GLY A 68 -13.64 -22.89 2.04
C GLY A 68 -12.66 -22.90 0.88
N ILE A 69 -12.14 -21.73 0.56
CA ILE A 69 -11.21 -21.47 -0.54
C ILE A 69 -9.78 -21.25 0.01
N GLY A 70 -9.43 -21.94 1.07
CA GLY A 70 -8.13 -21.77 1.70
C GLY A 70 -7.95 -20.43 2.42
N THR A 71 -6.71 -20.12 2.77
CA THR A 71 -6.31 -18.85 3.40
C THR A 71 -5.62 -17.95 2.40
N GLU A 72 -5.66 -16.65 2.66
CA GLU A 72 -4.92 -15.68 1.85
C GLU A 72 -3.42 -15.96 1.94
N LYS A 73 -2.76 -15.96 0.77
CA LYS A 73 -1.32 -16.14 0.65
C LYS A 73 -0.69 -14.79 0.29
N TYR A 74 0.39 -14.46 0.98
CA TYR A 74 1.16 -13.25 0.74
C TYR A 74 2.64 -13.60 0.62
N GLY A 75 3.31 -13.00 -0.38
CA GLY A 75 4.76 -13.12 -0.51
C GLY A 75 5.51 -12.37 0.59
N ARG A 76 6.81 -12.60 0.68
CA ARG A 76 7.69 -11.81 1.53
C ARG A 76 7.64 -10.34 1.08
N PRO A 77 7.50 -9.37 2.00
CA PRO A 77 7.58 -7.97 1.63
C PRO A 77 9.01 -7.64 1.21
N TYR A 78 9.16 -6.97 0.07
CA TYR A 78 10.42 -6.36 -0.36
C TYR A 78 10.39 -4.87 0.00
N TYR A 79 11.56 -4.30 0.26
CA TYR A 79 11.77 -2.88 0.54
C TYR A 79 13.14 -2.43 0.00
N ILE A 80 13.43 -1.14 0.04
CA ILE A 80 14.72 -0.58 -0.36
C ILE A 80 15.55 -0.22 0.88
N SER A 81 16.86 -0.35 0.76
CA SER A 81 17.80 -0.02 1.83
C SER A 81 17.89 1.49 2.06
N VAL A 82 18.49 1.89 3.18
CA VAL A 82 18.80 3.30 3.46
C VAL A 82 19.66 3.89 2.33
N ALA A 83 20.68 3.16 1.86
CA ALA A 83 21.52 3.59 0.76
C ALA A 83 20.75 3.80 -0.57
N GLU A 84 19.76 2.93 -0.85
CA GLU A 84 18.89 3.12 -2.02
C GLU A 84 17.97 4.35 -1.85
N VAL A 85 17.50 4.65 -0.62
CA VAL A 85 16.73 5.87 -0.34
C VAL A 85 17.57 7.11 -0.56
N GLU A 86 18.81 7.15 -0.05
CA GLU A 86 19.74 8.26 -0.25
C GLU A 86 20.09 8.42 -1.73
N LYS A 87 20.35 7.33 -2.44
CA LYS A 87 20.57 7.37 -3.89
C LYS A 87 19.41 8.03 -4.65
N ILE A 88 18.16 7.73 -4.25
CA ILE A 88 16.97 8.39 -4.82
C ILE A 88 16.94 9.85 -4.43
N ALA A 89 17.18 10.19 -3.17
CA ALA A 89 17.12 11.55 -2.65
C ALA A 89 18.09 12.49 -3.35
N ASP A 90 19.32 12.01 -3.62
CA ASP A 90 20.42 12.79 -4.17
C ASP A 90 20.49 12.72 -5.71
N PHE A 91 19.63 11.93 -6.35
CA PHE A 91 19.62 11.82 -7.81
C PHE A 91 19.17 13.13 -8.45
N ASP A 92 19.96 13.62 -9.42
CA ASP A 92 19.64 14.86 -10.14
C ASP A 92 18.42 14.67 -11.07
N LEU A 93 17.36 15.38 -10.80
CA LEU A 93 16.14 15.48 -11.60
C LEU A 93 15.86 16.92 -12.04
N SER A 94 16.87 17.77 -12.12
CA SER A 94 16.76 19.19 -12.54
C SER A 94 16.08 19.33 -13.91
N ALA A 95 16.33 18.39 -14.82
CA ALA A 95 15.69 18.34 -16.14
C ALA A 95 14.18 18.01 -16.08
N ASN A 96 13.67 17.51 -14.94
CA ASN A 96 12.26 17.20 -14.76
C ASN A 96 11.77 17.62 -13.37
N PRO A 97 11.52 18.93 -13.14
CA PRO A 97 11.13 19.45 -11.83
C PRO A 97 9.86 18.79 -11.26
N ALA A 98 8.90 18.44 -12.11
CA ALA A 98 7.67 17.76 -11.68
C ALA A 98 7.96 16.36 -11.10
N LEU A 99 8.94 15.66 -11.67
CA LEU A 99 9.35 14.35 -11.15
C LEU A 99 10.20 14.50 -9.89
N ALA A 100 11.03 15.53 -9.79
CA ALA A 100 11.80 15.87 -8.60
C ALA A 100 10.89 16.08 -7.38
N VAL A 101 9.78 16.80 -7.54
CA VAL A 101 8.75 16.93 -6.49
C VAL A 101 8.23 15.56 -6.02
N GLN A 102 7.93 14.65 -6.95
CA GLN A 102 7.41 13.34 -6.58
C GLN A 102 8.48 12.44 -5.94
N ARG A 103 9.75 12.60 -6.32
CA ARG A 103 10.90 12.00 -5.65
C ARG A 103 10.97 12.43 -4.19
N ASP A 104 10.90 13.72 -3.92
CA ASP A 104 10.98 14.26 -2.58
C ASP A 104 9.80 13.79 -1.71
N ILE A 105 8.59 13.72 -2.29
CA ILE A 105 7.42 13.16 -1.60
C ILE A 105 7.64 11.68 -1.27
N PHE A 106 8.23 10.90 -2.18
CA PHE A 106 8.52 9.48 -1.95
C PHE A 106 9.57 9.29 -0.85
N VAL A 107 10.65 10.06 -0.89
CA VAL A 107 11.68 10.05 0.17
C VAL A 107 11.06 10.44 1.51
N PHE A 108 10.28 11.51 1.56
CA PHE A 108 9.56 11.90 2.78
C PHE A 108 8.66 10.78 3.29
N GLN A 109 7.92 10.12 2.41
CA GLN A 109 7.08 8.97 2.80
C GLN A 109 7.91 7.79 3.33
N CYS A 110 9.11 7.55 2.79
CA CYS A 110 10.05 6.55 3.32
C CYS A 110 10.54 6.90 4.73
N LEU A 111 10.62 8.19 5.07
CA LEU A 111 11.11 8.65 6.37
C LEU A 111 10.03 8.69 7.46
N ILE A 112 8.74 8.74 7.09
CA ILE A 112 7.64 8.79 8.06
C ILE A 112 6.74 7.54 8.04
N GLY A 113 6.86 6.67 7.05
CA GLY A 113 6.21 5.37 6.98
C GLY A 113 4.68 5.36 6.87
N CYS A 114 4.04 6.48 6.62
CA CYS A 114 2.58 6.58 6.53
C CYS A 114 2.00 5.89 5.28
N ARG A 115 0.72 5.57 5.31
CA ARG A 115 0.00 5.14 4.09
C ARG A 115 -0.22 6.32 3.17
N VAL A 116 -0.30 6.06 1.85
CA VAL A 116 -0.53 7.12 0.85
C VAL A 116 -1.83 7.89 1.10
N SER A 117 -2.89 7.23 1.58
CA SER A 117 -4.15 7.89 1.96
C SER A 117 -3.96 8.89 3.10
N ASP A 118 -3.14 8.54 4.08
CA ASP A 118 -2.84 9.40 5.22
C ASP A 118 -1.91 10.54 4.77
N LEU A 119 -0.86 10.24 4.01
CA LEU A 119 0.08 11.22 3.45
C LEU A 119 -0.65 12.35 2.68
N MET A 120 -1.55 11.99 1.77
CA MET A 120 -2.25 12.95 0.92
C MET A 120 -3.28 13.81 1.66
N ARG A 121 -3.61 13.46 2.90
CA ARG A 121 -4.48 14.26 3.77
C ARG A 121 -3.71 15.18 4.71
N MET A 122 -2.41 14.98 4.87
CA MET A 122 -1.59 15.79 5.75
C MET A 122 -1.61 17.27 5.34
N THR A 123 -1.70 18.10 6.34
CA THR A 123 -1.65 19.55 6.23
C THR A 123 -0.46 20.09 7.02
N ASN A 124 -0.20 21.39 6.93
CA ASN A 124 0.84 22.03 7.74
C ASN A 124 0.58 21.82 9.25
N ASP A 125 -0.69 21.75 9.66
CA ASP A 125 -1.08 21.52 11.04
C ASP A 125 -0.76 20.09 11.53
N SER A 126 -0.40 19.19 10.62
CA SER A 126 0.08 17.85 10.97
C SER A 126 1.52 17.85 11.48
N VAL A 127 2.24 18.97 11.38
CA VAL A 127 3.61 19.09 11.88
C VAL A 127 3.60 19.84 13.20
N ILE A 128 3.88 19.15 14.30
CA ILE A 128 3.84 19.65 15.67
C ILE A 128 5.17 19.32 16.33
N ASP A 129 5.84 20.32 16.87
CA ASP A 129 7.10 20.18 17.63
C ASP A 129 8.12 19.24 16.98
N GLY A 130 8.36 19.44 15.68
CA GLY A 130 9.35 18.68 14.93
C GLY A 130 8.99 17.22 14.61
N ALA A 131 7.72 16.86 14.74
CA ALA A 131 7.17 15.56 14.38
C ALA A 131 5.93 15.69 13.50
N VAL A 132 5.60 14.63 12.74
CA VAL A 132 4.30 14.50 12.08
C VAL A 132 3.36 13.75 13.00
N GLU A 133 2.20 14.36 13.27
CA GLU A 133 1.11 13.75 14.04
C GLU A 133 -0.12 13.54 13.15
N TYR A 134 -0.70 12.35 13.22
CA TYR A 134 -1.91 12.03 12.46
C TYR A 134 -2.63 10.80 13.02
N ILE A 135 -3.93 10.72 12.79
CA ILE A 135 -4.74 9.53 13.08
C ILE A 135 -4.92 8.77 11.75
N PRO A 136 -4.45 7.51 11.64
CA PRO A 136 -4.60 6.73 10.42
C PRO A 136 -6.07 6.46 10.09
N ASP A 137 -6.46 6.73 8.84
CA ASP A 137 -7.85 6.60 8.38
C ASP A 137 -8.43 5.18 8.57
N LYS A 138 -7.58 4.18 8.38
CA LYS A 138 -7.99 2.78 8.51
C LYS A 138 -8.42 2.38 9.93
N THR A 139 -7.92 3.05 10.95
CA THR A 139 -8.16 2.72 12.36
C THR A 139 -9.03 3.75 13.07
N LYS A 140 -9.36 4.86 12.43
CA LYS A 140 -10.09 6.00 12.98
C LYS A 140 -11.46 5.63 13.58
N GLY A 141 -12.15 4.65 12.99
CA GLY A 141 -13.50 4.25 13.43
C GLY A 141 -13.53 3.26 14.60
N GLU A 142 -12.44 2.48 14.79
CA GLU A 142 -12.40 1.45 15.84
C GLU A 142 -11.63 1.90 17.08
N ARG A 143 -10.45 2.49 16.88
CA ARG A 143 -9.57 3.02 17.93
C ARG A 143 -8.75 4.16 17.31
N PRO A 144 -9.14 5.41 17.51
CA PRO A 144 -8.36 6.55 17.05
C PRO A 144 -7.10 6.71 17.92
N GLU A 145 -5.98 6.20 17.43
CA GLU A 145 -4.67 6.42 18.06
C GLU A 145 -3.91 7.46 17.24
N VAL A 146 -3.39 8.47 17.91
CA VAL A 146 -2.51 9.46 17.29
C VAL A 146 -1.14 8.83 17.10
N LEU A 147 -0.69 8.77 15.86
CA LEU A 147 0.70 8.43 15.55
C LEU A 147 1.54 9.69 15.53
N ARG A 148 2.66 9.64 16.22
CA ARG A 148 3.67 10.70 16.24
C ARG A 148 4.99 10.14 15.71
N VAL A 149 5.46 10.70 14.59
CA VAL A 149 6.71 10.30 13.94
C VAL A 149 7.66 11.48 13.92
N PRO A 150 8.78 11.45 14.67
CA PRO A 150 9.78 12.50 14.67
C PRO A 150 10.36 12.71 13.25
N LEU A 151 10.57 13.96 12.88
CA LEU A 151 11.17 14.32 11.61
C LEU A 151 12.69 14.41 11.74
N ASN A 152 13.40 13.61 10.95
CA ASN A 152 14.83 13.75 10.79
C ASN A 152 15.20 15.00 9.93
N ASN A 153 16.47 15.32 9.82
CA ASN A 153 16.91 16.51 9.10
C ASN A 153 16.49 16.49 7.63
N ARG A 154 16.61 15.34 6.94
CA ARG A 154 16.21 15.21 5.54
C ARG A 154 14.70 15.47 5.35
N ALA A 155 13.86 14.97 6.23
CA ALA A 155 12.43 15.24 6.19
C ALA A 155 12.11 16.72 6.41
N LYS A 156 12.81 17.39 7.33
CA LYS A 156 12.67 18.84 7.57
C LYS A 156 13.11 19.66 6.36
N GLU A 157 14.23 19.30 5.72
CA GLU A 157 14.72 19.94 4.49
C GLU A 157 13.70 19.83 3.36
N ILE A 158 13.09 18.64 3.16
CA ILE A 158 12.04 18.45 2.17
C ILE A 158 10.85 19.37 2.45
N LEU A 159 10.37 19.43 3.68
CA LEU A 159 9.25 20.29 4.05
C LEU A 159 9.57 21.79 3.83
N SER A 160 10.77 22.22 4.20
CA SER A 160 11.25 23.59 4.00
C SER A 160 11.29 23.96 2.51
N ARG A 161 11.77 23.05 1.66
CA ARG A 161 11.84 23.27 0.19
C ARG A 161 10.49 23.60 -0.44
N TYR A 162 9.42 23.07 0.10
CA TYR A 162 8.06 23.24 -0.43
C TYR A 162 7.19 24.17 0.41
N ALA A 163 7.76 24.92 1.36
CA ALA A 163 7.00 25.80 2.25
C ALA A 163 6.09 26.78 1.49
N ASP A 164 6.61 27.42 0.44
CA ASP A 164 5.93 28.46 -0.33
C ASP A 164 5.21 27.96 -1.61
N SER A 165 5.42 26.69 -1.99
CA SER A 165 4.91 26.14 -3.26
C SER A 165 3.57 25.38 -3.14
N LYS A 166 2.91 25.47 -2.00
CA LYS A 166 1.74 24.66 -1.64
C LYS A 166 0.44 25.31 -2.11
N LYS A 167 -0.48 24.51 -2.63
CA LYS A 167 -1.86 24.92 -2.85
C LYS A 167 -2.67 24.69 -1.56
N GLY A 168 -3.06 25.78 -0.92
CA GLY A 168 -3.81 25.73 0.34
C GLY A 168 -2.96 25.22 1.50
N ASN A 169 -3.60 24.55 2.49
CA ASN A 169 -2.95 24.05 3.70
C ASN A 169 -2.32 22.64 3.55
N LYS A 170 -2.11 22.15 2.32
CA LYS A 170 -1.49 20.82 2.10
C LYS A 170 -0.03 20.81 2.54
N LEU A 171 0.42 19.69 3.14
CA LEU A 171 1.79 19.55 3.61
C LEU A 171 2.82 19.56 2.47
N LEU A 172 2.50 18.92 1.34
CA LEU A 172 3.36 18.83 0.14
C LEU A 172 2.48 18.98 -1.13
N PRO A 173 3.07 19.28 -2.30
CA PRO A 173 2.33 19.44 -3.55
C PRO A 173 1.89 18.08 -4.14
N PHE A 174 0.91 17.45 -3.51
CA PHE A 174 0.40 16.12 -3.86
C PHE A 174 -0.31 16.09 -5.22
N ILE A 175 -0.16 14.97 -5.92
CA ILE A 175 -0.93 14.60 -7.11
C ILE A 175 -1.81 13.38 -6.80
N SER A 176 -2.62 12.92 -7.77
CA SER A 176 -3.44 11.74 -7.53
C SER A 176 -2.60 10.48 -7.22
N PRO A 177 -3.08 9.55 -6.38
CA PRO A 177 -2.34 8.33 -6.03
C PRO A 177 -1.86 7.52 -7.23
N GLN A 178 -2.66 7.48 -8.31
CA GLN A 178 -2.29 6.77 -9.52
C GLN A 178 -1.07 7.42 -10.19
N LYS A 179 -1.13 8.73 -10.44
CA LYS A 179 -0.01 9.48 -11.04
C LYS A 179 1.25 9.42 -10.16
N TYR A 180 1.07 9.43 -8.84
CA TYR A 180 2.18 9.28 -7.90
C TYR A 180 2.86 7.92 -8.01
N ASN A 181 2.11 6.81 -8.10
CA ASN A 181 2.68 5.50 -8.32
C ASN A 181 3.40 5.38 -9.67
N ASP A 182 2.87 6.01 -10.72
CA ASP A 182 3.52 6.05 -12.03
C ASP A 182 4.84 6.87 -11.99
N ALA A 183 4.86 7.96 -11.22
CA ALA A 183 6.06 8.75 -10.98
C ALA A 183 7.13 7.94 -10.21
N ILE A 184 6.76 7.21 -9.16
CA ILE A 184 7.68 6.34 -8.40
C ILE A 184 8.39 5.35 -9.33
N LYS A 185 7.67 4.68 -10.22
CA LYS A 185 8.28 3.75 -11.18
C LYS A 185 9.31 4.43 -12.09
N LYS A 186 8.99 5.64 -12.58
CA LYS A 186 9.91 6.43 -13.39
C LYS A 186 11.16 6.83 -12.61
N ILE A 187 11.00 7.26 -11.36
CA ILE A 187 12.10 7.62 -10.46
C ILE A 187 13.04 6.42 -10.28
N PHE A 188 12.51 5.25 -9.94
CA PHE A 188 13.30 4.03 -9.77
C PHE A 188 14.09 3.66 -11.03
N THR A 189 13.44 3.76 -12.20
CA THR A 189 14.09 3.51 -13.49
C THR A 189 15.24 4.48 -13.74
N GLN A 190 15.04 5.78 -13.53
CA GLN A 190 16.05 6.80 -13.75
C GLN A 190 17.22 6.69 -12.75
N CYS A 191 16.93 6.39 -11.49
CA CYS A 191 17.97 6.15 -10.47
C CYS A 191 18.72 4.82 -10.65
N GLY A 192 18.33 3.98 -11.64
CA GLY A 192 18.96 2.68 -11.86
C GLY A 192 18.71 1.67 -10.73
N ILE A 193 17.58 1.78 -10.02
CA ILE A 193 17.17 0.81 -9.01
C ILE A 193 16.24 -0.20 -9.69
N THR A 194 16.85 -1.21 -10.32
CA THR A 194 16.16 -2.18 -11.19
C THR A 194 16.38 -3.62 -10.78
N ARG A 195 16.94 -3.86 -9.57
CA ARG A 195 17.22 -5.21 -9.08
C ARG A 195 15.96 -6.09 -9.08
N ILE A 196 16.18 -7.37 -9.28
CA ILE A 196 15.11 -8.36 -9.31
C ILE A 196 14.67 -8.68 -7.88
N VAL A 197 13.37 -8.74 -7.67
CA VAL A 197 12.73 -9.18 -6.42
C VAL A 197 11.75 -10.31 -6.70
N THR A 198 11.64 -11.22 -5.75
CA THR A 198 10.68 -12.33 -5.81
C THR A 198 9.36 -11.87 -5.21
N VAL A 199 8.28 -12.01 -5.97
CA VAL A 199 6.92 -11.65 -5.55
C VAL A 199 5.95 -12.80 -5.82
N LEU A 200 4.84 -12.84 -5.12
CA LEU A 200 3.74 -13.73 -5.47
C LEU A 200 2.84 -13.06 -6.50
N ASN A 201 2.63 -13.73 -7.62
CA ASN A 201 1.63 -13.30 -8.60
C ASN A 201 0.23 -13.37 -7.95
N PRO A 202 -0.53 -12.27 -7.88
CA PRO A 202 -1.81 -12.25 -7.18
C PRO A 202 -2.89 -13.10 -7.85
N THR A 203 -2.74 -13.42 -9.13
CA THR A 203 -3.71 -14.21 -9.90
C THR A 203 -3.41 -15.69 -9.82
N THR A 204 -2.16 -16.10 -10.05
CA THR A 204 -1.76 -17.51 -10.09
C THR A 204 -1.37 -18.06 -8.72
N GLY A 205 -0.90 -17.18 -7.81
CA GLY A 205 -0.34 -17.57 -6.51
C GLY A 205 1.07 -18.16 -6.59
N ASN A 206 1.69 -18.11 -7.78
CA ASN A 206 3.05 -18.62 -8.00
C ASN A 206 4.09 -17.52 -7.73
N GLU A 207 5.30 -17.93 -7.43
CA GLU A 207 6.44 -17.02 -7.33
C GLU A 207 6.81 -16.49 -8.72
N GLU A 208 7.12 -15.20 -8.77
CA GLU A 208 7.48 -14.46 -9.97
C GLU A 208 8.67 -13.54 -9.65
N LYS A 209 9.65 -13.52 -10.52
CA LYS A 209 10.79 -12.60 -10.43
C LYS A 209 10.51 -11.36 -11.26
N ARG A 210 10.54 -10.19 -10.62
CA ARG A 210 10.25 -8.92 -11.29
C ARG A 210 11.24 -7.82 -10.94
N PRO A 211 11.58 -6.94 -11.89
CA PRO A 211 12.34 -5.74 -11.58
C PRO A 211 11.56 -4.84 -10.60
N ILE A 212 12.24 -4.35 -9.57
CA ILE A 212 11.59 -3.56 -8.52
C ILE A 212 10.98 -2.26 -9.05
N ASN A 213 11.59 -1.63 -10.06
CA ASN A 213 11.07 -0.41 -10.69
C ASN A 213 9.72 -0.60 -11.38
N GLU A 214 9.40 -1.79 -11.88
CA GLU A 214 8.10 -2.07 -12.51
C GLU A 214 6.96 -2.18 -11.50
N ILE A 215 7.28 -2.59 -10.28
CA ILE A 215 6.31 -2.88 -9.22
C ILE A 215 6.37 -1.91 -8.04
N ALA A 216 7.30 -0.95 -8.10
CA ALA A 216 7.41 0.10 -7.10
C ALA A 216 6.12 0.91 -6.99
N SER A 217 5.75 1.26 -5.77
CA SER A 217 4.55 2.02 -5.46
C SER A 217 4.70 2.75 -4.11
N SER A 218 3.79 3.63 -3.81
CA SER A 218 3.72 4.32 -2.51
C SER A 218 3.71 3.38 -1.29
N HIS A 219 3.21 2.15 -1.45
CA HIS A 219 3.25 1.17 -0.38
C HIS A 219 4.68 0.66 -0.09
N LEU A 220 5.56 0.73 -1.08
CA LEU A 220 6.98 0.40 -0.92
C LEU A 220 7.66 1.37 0.05
N ALA A 221 7.34 2.68 0.02
CA ALA A 221 7.86 3.64 0.97
C ALA A 221 7.58 3.26 2.44
N ARG A 222 6.34 2.85 2.72
CA ARG A 222 5.98 2.36 4.06
C ARG A 222 6.72 1.07 4.44
N ARG A 223 6.89 0.15 3.50
CA ARG A 223 7.68 -1.07 3.73
C ARG A 223 9.14 -0.74 4.03
N THR A 224 9.69 0.22 3.31
CA THR A 224 11.06 0.74 3.49
C THR A 224 11.25 1.32 4.88
N PHE A 225 10.35 2.17 5.35
CA PHE A 225 10.37 2.69 6.71
C PHE A 225 10.42 1.57 7.75
N ILE A 226 9.47 0.63 7.67
CA ILE A 226 9.36 -0.46 8.65
C ILE A 226 10.60 -1.36 8.61
N GLY A 227 11.02 -1.77 7.40
CA GLY A 227 12.16 -2.68 7.24
C GLY A 227 13.47 -2.08 7.75
N ASN A 228 13.76 -0.82 7.42
CA ASN A 228 14.99 -0.17 7.86
C ASN A 228 15.01 0.11 9.37
N ILE A 229 13.89 0.61 9.94
CA ILE A 229 13.83 0.84 11.40
C ILE A 229 13.92 -0.49 12.15
N TYR A 230 13.29 -1.56 11.64
CA TYR A 230 13.36 -2.85 12.31
C TYR A 230 14.78 -3.42 12.35
N LYS A 231 15.58 -3.20 11.31
CA LYS A 231 17.01 -3.57 11.29
C LYS A 231 17.82 -2.88 12.39
N GLU A 232 17.55 -1.59 12.61
CA GLU A 232 18.29 -0.79 13.59
C GLU A 232 17.83 -1.04 15.02
N VAL A 233 16.54 -1.03 15.27
CA VAL A 233 15.95 -1.01 16.61
C VAL A 233 15.69 -2.41 17.16
N LYS A 234 15.39 -3.38 16.28
CA LYS A 234 15.06 -4.79 16.62
C LYS A 234 13.90 -4.94 17.65
N ASP A 235 13.17 -3.86 17.92
CA ASP A 235 12.00 -3.86 18.80
C ASP A 235 10.68 -3.75 17.99
N PRO A 236 9.93 -4.86 17.91
CA PRO A 236 8.65 -4.87 17.20
C PRO A 236 7.62 -3.87 17.74
N ASN A 237 7.63 -3.60 19.04
CA ASN A 237 6.64 -2.74 19.67
C ASN A 237 6.88 -1.27 19.30
N LEU A 238 8.15 -0.84 19.34
CA LEU A 238 8.52 0.52 18.93
C LEU A 238 8.24 0.75 17.44
N VAL A 239 8.63 -0.18 16.58
CA VAL A 239 8.33 -0.09 15.13
C VAL A 239 6.81 -0.14 14.88
N GLY A 240 6.08 -0.93 15.66
CA GLY A 240 4.61 -0.98 15.65
C GLY A 240 4.00 0.37 16.01
N ALA A 241 4.46 0.99 17.09
CA ALA A 241 4.00 2.30 17.55
C ALA A 241 4.24 3.40 16.51
N LEU A 242 5.43 3.45 15.88
CA LEU A 242 5.76 4.42 14.83
C LEU A 242 4.98 4.20 13.54
N SER A 243 4.67 2.95 13.21
CA SER A 243 4.00 2.60 11.96
C SER A 243 2.48 2.39 12.08
N GLY A 244 1.93 2.39 13.30
CA GLY A 244 0.51 2.12 13.56
C GLY A 244 0.10 0.68 13.22
N HIS A 245 0.97 -0.28 13.46
CA HIS A 245 0.63 -1.70 13.43
C HIS A 245 0.23 -2.17 14.83
N LYS A 246 -0.88 -2.91 14.91
CA LYS A 246 -1.29 -3.54 16.16
C LYS A 246 -0.26 -4.62 16.54
N GLU A 247 -0.01 -4.76 17.84
CA GLU A 247 0.73 -5.88 18.39
C GLU A 247 0.13 -7.22 17.91
N GLY A 248 0.98 -8.20 17.60
CA GLY A 248 0.56 -9.49 17.04
C GLY A 248 0.00 -9.45 15.61
N SER A 249 0.07 -8.31 14.92
CA SER A 249 -0.39 -8.17 13.54
C SER A 249 0.35 -9.12 12.60
N LYS A 250 -0.41 -10.01 11.91
CA LYS A 250 0.13 -10.88 10.85
C LYS A 250 0.82 -10.10 9.72
N ALA A 251 0.42 -8.85 9.49
CA ALA A 251 1.06 -7.97 8.52
C ALA A 251 2.46 -7.55 8.98
N PHE A 252 2.62 -7.30 10.27
CA PHE A 252 3.89 -6.91 10.87
C PHE A 252 4.84 -8.12 11.04
N ALA A 253 4.32 -9.29 11.41
CA ALA A 253 5.10 -10.51 11.58
C ALA A 253 5.96 -10.85 10.34
N ARG A 254 5.46 -10.50 9.13
CA ARG A 254 6.18 -10.71 7.86
C ARG A 254 7.47 -9.90 7.72
N TYR A 255 7.62 -8.80 8.46
CA TYR A 255 8.85 -8.00 8.45
C TYR A 255 9.93 -8.63 9.33
N ARG A 256 9.58 -9.43 10.32
CA ARG A 256 10.53 -10.17 11.16
C ARG A 256 11.27 -11.28 10.40
N ASP A 257 10.64 -11.81 9.35
CA ASP A 257 11.19 -12.93 8.56
C ASP A 257 12.12 -12.47 7.42
N ILE A 258 12.32 -11.13 7.25
CA ILE A 258 13.07 -10.59 6.11
C ILE A 258 14.57 -10.53 6.37
N ASP A 259 15.00 -10.52 7.60
CA ASP A 259 16.39 -10.33 7.95
C ASP A 259 17.18 -11.65 7.83
N GLU A 260 17.58 -11.99 6.58
CA GLU A 260 18.44 -13.14 6.33
C GLU A 260 19.87 -12.92 6.85
N GLU A 261 20.31 -11.66 6.96
CA GLU A 261 21.61 -11.32 7.57
C GLU A 261 21.59 -11.61 9.09
N MET A 262 20.44 -11.44 9.76
CA MET A 262 20.28 -11.81 11.18
C MET A 262 20.23 -13.33 11.42
N LYS A 263 20.06 -14.14 10.39
CA LYS A 263 20.03 -15.61 10.52
C LYS A 263 21.42 -16.23 10.32
N GLN A 264 22.42 -15.43 9.95
CA GLN A 264 23.81 -15.88 9.75
C GLN A 264 24.72 -15.57 10.95
N ASP A 265 24.25 -14.79 11.91
CA ASP A 265 24.85 -14.56 13.23
C ASP A 265 24.18 -15.48 14.30
#